data_a3ac0bfed0f167ea123d783130788f31
#
_entry.id   a3ac0bfed0f167ea123d783130788f31
#
_cell.length_a   1.000
_cell.length_b   1.000
_cell.length_c   1.000
_cell.angle_alpha   90.00
_cell.angle_beta   90.00
_cell.angle_gamma   90.00
#
_symmetry.space_group_name_H-M   'P 1'
#
loop_
_entity.id
_entity.type
_entity.pdbx_description
1 polymer ?
#
loop_
_entity_poly.entity_id
_entity_poly.type
_entity_poly.pdbx_seq_one_letter_code
_entity_poly.pdbx_strand_id
1 'polypeptide(L)'
;GIATFVLDSNSARGCRKQEKKVKICKNAYLHQGLGHIPDAYRALDLLSTHPRIDPNRIAVMGFSIGGKAALYASVKRFQKMWGTPGLDYAASVPMYPPCNATFKEDDEITDTPIRIHVGELDTYFPVDSCINYIARLKAKGKDVDIKVYPDTHHGFEGKIDGKKTWKTKGYNDGKCYYEENPSLP
;
A
#
# COMPACT_ATOMS: atom_id res chain seq x y z
N GLY A 1 -5.77 -23.79 -6.62
CA GLY A 1 -6.23 -22.83 -5.62
C GLY A 1 -5.24 -21.69 -5.46
N ILE A 2 -5.62 -20.61 -4.75
CA ILE A 2 -4.76 -19.48 -4.40
C ILE A 2 -4.34 -19.66 -2.94
N ALA A 3 -3.02 -19.63 -2.67
CA ALA A 3 -2.50 -19.57 -1.31
C ALA A 3 -2.43 -18.12 -0.85
N THR A 4 -2.70 -17.88 0.43
CA THR A 4 -2.60 -16.55 1.04
C THR A 4 -1.54 -16.57 2.14
N PHE A 5 -0.64 -15.59 2.11
CA PHE A 5 0.35 -15.34 3.15
C PHE A 5 0.04 -13.97 3.79
N VAL A 6 -0.18 -13.94 5.09
CA VAL A 6 -0.49 -12.72 5.83
C VAL A 6 0.78 -12.20 6.50
N LEU A 7 1.21 -11.01 6.09
CA LEU A 7 2.40 -10.35 6.62
C LEU A 7 2.05 -9.44 7.80
N ASP A 8 2.63 -9.69 8.96
CA ASP A 8 2.52 -8.83 10.15
C ASP A 8 3.76 -7.95 10.30
N SER A 9 3.70 -6.75 9.76
CA SER A 9 4.78 -5.74 9.87
C SER A 9 4.85 -5.03 11.22
N ASN A 10 3.89 -5.25 12.12
CA ASN A 10 3.76 -4.45 13.34
C ASN A 10 4.21 -5.18 14.61
N SER A 11 3.88 -6.46 14.75
CA SER A 11 4.05 -7.19 16.03
C SER A 11 5.51 -7.28 16.46
N ALA A 12 6.43 -7.61 15.55
CA ALA A 12 7.85 -7.70 15.85
C ALA A 12 8.50 -6.35 16.22
N ARG A 13 7.86 -5.23 15.83
CA ARG A 13 8.32 -3.87 16.11
C ARG A 13 7.68 -3.27 17.37
N GLY A 14 6.99 -4.06 18.16
CA GLY A 14 6.32 -3.62 19.37
C GLY A 14 5.08 -2.76 19.16
N CYS A 15 4.53 -2.76 17.94
CA CYS A 15 3.33 -2.02 17.57
C CYS A 15 2.05 -2.85 17.82
N ARG A 16 1.99 -3.63 18.90
CA ARG A 16 0.80 -4.43 19.25
C ARG A 16 -0.32 -3.58 19.82
N LYS A 17 -1.57 -3.91 19.46
CA LYS A 17 -2.76 -3.47 20.18
C LYS A 17 -2.66 -4.01 21.62
N GLN A 18 -2.52 -3.15 22.60
CA GLN A 18 -2.93 -3.46 23.97
C GLN A 18 -4.43 -3.12 24.10
N GLU A 19 -5.17 -3.95 24.79
CA GLU A 19 -6.62 -4.05 24.84
C GLU A 19 -7.44 -2.76 25.10
N LYS A 20 -6.92 -1.60 25.13
CA LYS A 20 -7.64 -0.30 25.18
C LYS A 20 -6.77 0.92 24.85
N LYS A 21 -5.50 0.75 24.48
CA LYS A 21 -4.68 1.90 24.04
C LYS A 21 -3.85 1.49 22.83
N VAL A 22 -4.08 2.16 21.71
CA VAL A 22 -3.19 2.08 20.55
C VAL A 22 -1.81 2.55 21.02
N LYS A 23 -0.87 1.64 21.18
CA LYS A 23 0.53 2.02 21.36
C LYS A 23 0.98 2.61 20.03
N ILE A 24 1.05 3.92 19.94
CA ILE A 24 1.64 4.60 18.79
C ILE A 24 3.07 4.09 18.68
N CYS A 25 3.41 3.51 17.55
CA CYS A 25 4.79 3.14 17.25
C CYS A 25 5.65 4.39 17.42
N LYS A 26 6.62 4.36 18.31
CA LYS A 26 7.48 5.53 18.62
C LYS A 26 8.33 5.98 17.43
N ASN A 27 8.40 5.18 16.39
CA ASN A 27 9.17 5.47 15.18
C ASN A 27 8.25 6.06 14.10
N ALA A 28 8.41 7.33 13.78
CA ALA A 28 7.63 8.04 12.78
C ALA A 28 7.70 7.38 11.38
N TYR A 29 8.82 6.76 11.05
CA TYR A 29 9.01 6.01 9.80
C TYR A 29 8.04 4.82 9.70
N LEU A 30 7.84 4.09 10.79
CA LEU A 30 6.88 2.97 10.87
C LEU A 30 5.44 3.48 10.88
N HIS A 31 5.19 4.60 11.53
CA HIS A 31 3.86 5.19 11.62
C HIS A 31 3.29 5.59 10.25
N GLN A 32 4.16 6.03 9.35
CA GLN A 32 3.78 6.42 7.98
C GLN A 32 3.68 5.23 7.00
N GLY A 33 3.88 4.00 7.47
CA GLY A 33 3.82 2.78 6.67
C GLY A 33 5.02 2.56 5.74
N LEU A 34 6.06 3.39 5.81
CA LEU A 34 7.27 3.22 5.00
C LEU A 34 8.02 1.93 5.34
N GLY A 35 8.06 1.56 6.63
CA GLY A 35 8.66 0.30 7.07
C GLY A 35 7.98 -0.97 6.54
N HIS A 36 6.75 -0.85 6.03
CA HIS A 36 6.04 -1.98 5.44
C HIS A 36 6.51 -2.30 4.01
N ILE A 37 7.12 -1.33 3.29
CA ILE A 37 7.61 -1.56 1.92
C ILE A 37 8.78 -2.58 1.93
N PRO A 38 9.85 -2.41 2.73
CA PRO A 38 10.90 -3.45 2.82
C PRO A 38 10.38 -4.79 3.32
N ASP A 39 9.35 -4.81 4.19
CA ASP A 39 8.75 -6.06 4.63
C ASP A 39 8.06 -6.80 3.49
N ALA A 40 7.39 -6.07 2.58
CA ALA A 40 6.80 -6.66 1.38
C ALA A 40 7.88 -7.34 0.51
N TYR A 41 9.04 -6.71 0.29
CA TYR A 41 10.15 -7.35 -0.44
C TYR A 41 10.69 -8.57 0.29
N ARG A 42 10.83 -8.54 1.62
CA ARG A 42 11.27 -9.71 2.39
C ARG A 42 10.26 -10.87 2.35
N ALA A 43 8.96 -10.55 2.29
CA ALA A 43 7.93 -11.57 2.08
C ALA A 43 8.02 -12.19 0.68
N LEU A 44 8.28 -11.37 -0.35
CA LEU A 44 8.47 -11.84 -1.71
C LEU A 44 9.69 -12.78 -1.80
N ASP A 45 10.83 -12.37 -1.24
CA ASP A 45 12.05 -13.20 -1.16
C ASP A 45 11.76 -14.55 -0.50
N LEU A 46 11.12 -14.54 0.67
CA LEU A 46 10.78 -15.75 1.41
C LEU A 46 9.86 -16.68 0.60
N LEU A 47 8.83 -16.12 -0.02
CA LEU A 47 7.86 -16.91 -0.78
C LEU A 47 8.45 -17.47 -2.06
N SER A 48 9.36 -16.74 -2.73
CA SER A 48 10.00 -17.18 -3.96
C SER A 48 10.87 -18.43 -3.81
N THR A 49 11.35 -18.69 -2.60
CA THR A 49 12.15 -19.90 -2.27
C THR A 49 11.31 -21.11 -1.89
N HIS A 50 10.00 -20.94 -1.73
CA HIS A 50 9.15 -22.03 -1.26
C HIS A 50 8.83 -23.02 -2.40
N PRO A 51 9.05 -24.35 -2.23
CA PRO A 51 9.00 -25.32 -3.31
C PRO A 51 7.63 -25.52 -3.98
N ARG A 52 6.55 -25.04 -3.36
CA ARG A 52 5.18 -25.12 -3.90
C ARG A 52 4.65 -23.78 -4.43
N ILE A 53 5.48 -22.74 -4.48
CA ILE A 53 5.09 -21.42 -4.95
C ILE A 53 5.85 -21.13 -6.24
N ASP A 54 5.13 -20.71 -7.27
CA ASP A 54 5.73 -20.17 -8.47
C ASP A 54 6.15 -18.72 -8.22
N PRO A 55 7.43 -18.40 -8.24
CA PRO A 55 7.92 -17.05 -7.95
C PRO A 55 7.40 -16.00 -8.94
N ASN A 56 7.01 -16.40 -10.15
CA ASN A 56 6.44 -15.52 -11.17
C ASN A 56 4.94 -15.26 -10.99
N ARG A 57 4.32 -15.84 -9.96
CA ARG A 57 2.87 -15.76 -9.69
C ARG A 57 2.56 -15.28 -8.29
N ILE A 58 3.44 -14.50 -7.70
CA ILE A 58 3.24 -13.91 -6.37
C ILE A 58 2.69 -12.49 -6.55
N ALA A 59 1.48 -12.25 -6.08
CA ALA A 59 0.88 -10.92 -6.04
C ALA A 59 0.93 -10.32 -4.64
N VAL A 60 0.97 -8.99 -4.55
CA VAL A 60 0.84 -8.26 -3.29
C VAL A 60 -0.51 -7.57 -3.22
N MET A 61 -1.16 -7.70 -2.07
CA MET A 61 -2.40 -6.99 -1.74
C MET A 61 -2.25 -6.35 -0.36
N GLY A 62 -2.77 -5.16 -0.20
CA GLY A 62 -2.73 -4.48 1.09
C GLY A 62 -3.86 -3.50 1.26
N PHE A 63 -4.22 -3.20 2.52
CA PHE A 63 -5.34 -2.37 2.92
C PHE A 63 -4.84 -1.12 3.65
N SER A 64 -5.33 0.07 3.31
CA SER A 64 -4.96 1.31 3.98
C SER A 64 -3.43 1.50 3.99
N ILE A 65 -2.79 1.53 5.16
CA ILE A 65 -1.32 1.58 5.29
C ILE A 65 -0.64 0.38 4.61
N GLY A 66 -1.23 -0.82 4.65
CA GLY A 66 -0.77 -1.97 3.87
C GLY A 66 -0.96 -1.77 2.36
N GLY A 67 -2.00 -1.04 1.96
CA GLY A 67 -2.21 -0.60 0.57
C GLY A 67 -1.09 0.32 0.08
N LYS A 68 -0.56 1.19 0.96
CA LYS A 68 0.65 1.98 0.67
C LYS A 68 1.85 1.08 0.33
N ALA A 69 2.09 0.06 1.15
CA ALA A 69 3.18 -0.87 0.89
C ALA A 69 2.99 -1.61 -0.43
N ALA A 70 1.78 -2.11 -0.72
CA ALA A 70 1.47 -2.77 -1.98
C ALA A 70 1.67 -1.84 -3.19
N LEU A 71 1.24 -0.56 -3.08
CA LEU A 71 1.38 0.41 -4.15
C LEU A 71 2.84 0.72 -4.46
N TYR A 72 3.59 1.11 -3.43
CA TYR A 72 4.97 1.59 -3.63
C TYR A 72 6.02 0.48 -3.69
N ALA A 73 5.66 -0.79 -3.45
CA ALA A 73 6.54 -1.92 -3.75
C ALA A 73 6.83 -2.09 -5.24
N SER A 74 6.10 -1.37 -6.12
CA SER A 74 6.40 -1.32 -7.55
C SER A 74 7.42 -0.25 -7.94
N VAL A 75 7.78 0.68 -7.05
CA VAL A 75 8.73 1.77 -7.36
C VAL A 75 10.13 1.22 -7.52
N LYS A 76 10.75 1.46 -8.68
CA LYS A 76 12.08 0.91 -9.04
C LYS A 76 13.17 1.27 -8.02
N ARG A 77 13.14 2.50 -7.48
CA ARG A 77 14.09 2.91 -6.45
C ARG A 77 13.98 2.04 -5.20
N PHE A 78 12.78 1.74 -4.75
CA PHE A 78 12.55 0.89 -3.58
C PHE A 78 12.88 -0.59 -3.87
N GLN A 79 12.56 -1.06 -5.07
CA GLN A 79 12.95 -2.40 -5.52
C GLN A 79 14.49 -2.55 -5.52
N LYS A 80 15.21 -1.54 -6.02
CA LYS A 80 16.68 -1.52 -6.00
C LYS A 80 17.26 -1.46 -4.57
N MET A 81 16.59 -0.78 -3.64
CA MET A 81 17.06 -0.64 -2.26
C MET A 81 16.82 -1.89 -1.41
N TRP A 82 15.70 -2.57 -1.61
CA TRP A 82 15.23 -3.60 -0.67
C TRP A 82 14.85 -4.93 -1.32
N GLY A 83 14.62 -4.96 -2.62
CA GLY A 83 14.26 -6.17 -3.36
C GLY A 83 15.46 -6.97 -3.84
N THR A 84 15.21 -8.21 -4.24
CA THR A 84 16.18 -9.04 -4.93
C THR A 84 16.15 -8.72 -6.43
N PRO A 85 17.29 -8.47 -7.08
CA PRO A 85 17.33 -8.18 -8.52
C PRO A 85 16.65 -9.26 -9.36
N GLY A 86 15.75 -8.84 -10.25
CA GLY A 86 15.01 -9.74 -11.15
C GLY A 86 13.81 -10.45 -10.48
N LEU A 87 13.49 -10.13 -9.24
CA LEU A 87 12.34 -10.67 -8.55
C LEU A 87 11.34 -9.54 -8.26
N ASP A 88 10.21 -9.56 -8.97
CA ASP A 88 9.13 -8.59 -8.84
C ASP A 88 7.79 -9.28 -8.54
N TYR A 89 6.85 -8.53 -7.98
CA TYR A 89 5.49 -9.01 -7.85
C TYR A 89 4.81 -9.14 -9.22
N ALA A 90 4.08 -10.23 -9.42
CA ALA A 90 3.30 -10.46 -10.65
C ALA A 90 2.10 -9.50 -10.78
N ALA A 91 1.59 -8.98 -9.68
CA ALA A 91 0.53 -7.97 -9.64
C ALA A 91 0.50 -7.27 -8.29
N SER A 92 -0.01 -6.02 -8.27
CA SER A 92 -0.26 -5.24 -7.07
C SER A 92 -1.72 -4.82 -6.99
N VAL A 93 -2.36 -5.05 -5.83
CA VAL A 93 -3.76 -4.73 -5.56
C VAL A 93 -3.86 -3.87 -4.30
N PRO A 94 -3.59 -2.56 -4.39
CA PRO A 94 -3.73 -1.64 -3.27
C PRO A 94 -5.21 -1.31 -3.01
N MET A 95 -5.67 -1.56 -1.79
CA MET A 95 -7.02 -1.22 -1.34
C MET A 95 -6.96 0.09 -0.54
N TYR A 96 -7.64 1.12 -1.02
CA TYR A 96 -7.70 2.48 -0.45
C TYR A 96 -6.36 2.95 0.16
N PRO A 97 -5.29 2.95 -0.67
CA PRO A 97 -3.96 3.33 -0.22
C PRO A 97 -3.83 4.84 0.00
N PRO A 98 -2.95 5.30 0.90
CA PRO A 98 -2.61 6.72 1.01
C PRO A 98 -1.73 7.18 -0.16
N CYS A 99 -2.35 7.52 -1.30
CA CYS A 99 -1.65 8.05 -2.49
C CYS A 99 -1.20 9.52 -2.34
N ASN A 100 -1.50 10.15 -1.21
CA ASN A 100 -1.07 11.51 -0.88
C ASN A 100 0.38 11.60 -0.39
N ALA A 101 1.14 10.52 -0.50
CA ALA A 101 2.58 10.52 -0.29
C ALA A 101 3.30 10.62 -1.63
N THR A 102 4.24 11.55 -1.74
CA THR A 102 5.10 11.72 -2.91
C THR A 102 6.52 11.32 -2.56
N PHE A 103 7.10 10.42 -3.33
CA PHE A 103 8.46 9.97 -3.21
C PHE A 103 9.27 10.40 -4.44
N LYS A 104 10.57 10.57 -4.25
CA LYS A 104 11.48 10.79 -5.36
C LYS A 104 11.35 9.65 -6.37
N GLU A 105 11.13 9.97 -7.63
CA GLU A 105 10.99 9.00 -8.73
C GLU A 105 9.84 7.99 -8.51
N ASP A 106 8.75 8.38 -7.84
CA ASP A 106 7.65 7.48 -7.54
C ASP A 106 6.83 7.06 -8.78
N ASP A 107 7.04 7.73 -9.90
CA ASP A 107 6.46 7.38 -11.20
C ASP A 107 7.38 6.48 -12.07
N GLU A 108 8.60 6.19 -11.61
CA GLU A 108 9.46 5.17 -12.17
C GLU A 108 9.16 3.82 -11.52
N ILE A 109 8.16 3.11 -12.04
CA ILE A 109 7.73 1.81 -11.52
C ILE A 109 8.21 0.65 -12.38
N THR A 110 8.25 -0.56 -11.80
CA THR A 110 8.44 -1.83 -12.50
C THR A 110 7.28 -2.07 -13.47
N ASP A 111 7.32 -3.17 -14.21
CA ASP A 111 6.22 -3.52 -15.12
C ASP A 111 5.08 -4.29 -14.43
N THR A 112 5.09 -4.33 -13.11
CA THR A 112 4.04 -4.93 -12.30
C THR A 112 2.69 -4.25 -12.57
N PRO A 113 1.66 -4.97 -13.00
CA PRO A 113 0.31 -4.44 -13.14
C PRO A 113 -0.24 -3.97 -11.80
N ILE A 114 -0.82 -2.76 -11.75
CA ILE A 114 -1.39 -2.18 -10.52
C ILE A 114 -2.88 -1.96 -10.70
N ARG A 115 -3.68 -2.45 -9.75
CA ARG A 115 -5.14 -2.26 -9.72
C ARG A 115 -5.54 -1.67 -8.37
N ILE A 116 -5.76 -0.36 -8.33
CA ILE A 116 -6.15 0.37 -7.11
C ILE A 116 -7.68 0.34 -6.95
N HIS A 117 -8.13 0.13 -5.71
CA HIS A 117 -9.53 0.21 -5.34
C HIS A 117 -9.72 1.26 -4.26
N VAL A 118 -10.58 2.27 -4.47
CA VAL A 118 -10.83 3.37 -3.53
C VAL A 118 -12.32 3.65 -3.40
N GLY A 119 -12.76 4.10 -2.25
CA GLY A 119 -14.11 4.60 -2.05
C GLY A 119 -14.19 6.10 -2.41
N GLU A 120 -15.26 6.51 -3.08
CA GLU A 120 -15.50 7.90 -3.46
C GLU A 120 -15.55 8.83 -2.24
N LEU A 121 -16.13 8.35 -1.14
CA LEU A 121 -16.31 9.08 0.11
C LEU A 121 -15.19 8.80 1.13
N ASP A 122 -14.00 8.42 0.67
CA ASP A 122 -12.85 8.22 1.56
C ASP A 122 -12.40 9.55 2.15
N THR A 123 -12.58 9.69 3.47
CA THR A 123 -12.21 10.90 4.23
C THR A 123 -10.86 10.77 4.94
N TYR A 124 -10.20 9.61 4.85
CA TYR A 124 -8.86 9.41 5.38
C TYR A 124 -7.78 9.83 4.38
N PHE A 125 -7.98 9.45 3.12
CA PHE A 125 -7.02 9.75 2.05
C PHE A 125 -7.76 10.32 0.85
N PRO A 126 -7.32 11.50 0.33
CA PRO A 126 -7.98 12.13 -0.81
C PRO A 126 -7.98 11.21 -2.04
N VAL A 127 -9.15 10.88 -2.55
CA VAL A 127 -9.31 10.02 -3.74
C VAL A 127 -8.60 10.63 -4.95
N ASP A 128 -8.66 11.95 -5.09
CA ASP A 128 -7.99 12.70 -6.17
C ASP A 128 -6.47 12.44 -6.20
N SER A 129 -5.85 12.21 -5.04
CA SER A 129 -4.42 11.88 -4.99
C SER A 129 -4.11 10.59 -5.72
N CYS A 130 -4.96 9.56 -5.56
CA CYS A 130 -4.82 8.29 -6.28
C CYS A 130 -5.13 8.45 -7.77
N ILE A 131 -6.17 9.20 -8.12
CA ILE A 131 -6.53 9.50 -9.52
C ILE A 131 -5.36 10.18 -10.22
N ASN A 132 -4.79 11.22 -9.62
CA ASN A 132 -3.66 11.97 -10.18
C ASN A 132 -2.40 11.11 -10.29
N TYR A 133 -2.10 10.29 -9.30
CA TYR A 133 -0.95 9.38 -9.34
C TYR A 133 -1.09 8.37 -10.48
N ILE A 134 -2.25 7.72 -10.60
CA ILE A 134 -2.52 6.76 -11.68
C ILE A 134 -2.48 7.45 -13.06
N ALA A 135 -2.99 8.68 -13.18
CA ALA A 135 -2.89 9.43 -14.44
C ALA A 135 -1.43 9.68 -14.87
N ARG A 136 -0.54 10.01 -13.93
CA ARG A 136 0.91 10.15 -14.20
C ARG A 136 1.52 8.83 -14.69
N LEU A 137 1.20 7.72 -14.05
CA LEU A 137 1.72 6.41 -14.43
C LEU A 137 1.18 5.96 -15.82
N LYS A 138 -0.11 6.20 -16.10
CA LYS A 138 -0.72 5.92 -17.41
C LYS A 138 -0.06 6.74 -18.52
N ALA A 139 0.26 8.00 -18.25
CA ALA A 139 0.96 8.86 -19.21
C ALA A 139 2.36 8.34 -19.56
N LYS A 140 2.97 7.54 -18.68
CA LYS A 140 4.24 6.82 -18.92
C LYS A 140 4.04 5.41 -19.52
N GLY A 141 2.83 5.07 -19.95
CA GLY A 141 2.51 3.77 -20.57
C GLY A 141 2.49 2.59 -19.61
N LYS A 142 2.35 2.82 -18.31
CA LYS A 142 2.32 1.74 -17.32
C LYS A 142 0.95 1.06 -17.25
N ASP A 143 0.94 -0.26 -17.02
CA ASP A 143 -0.30 -1.06 -16.85
C ASP A 143 -0.88 -0.84 -15.44
N VAL A 144 -1.56 0.25 -15.28
CA VAL A 144 -2.17 0.66 -14.01
C VAL A 144 -3.62 1.07 -14.19
N ASP A 145 -4.47 0.78 -13.21
CA ASP A 145 -5.85 1.23 -13.23
C ASP A 145 -6.39 1.50 -11.83
N ILE A 146 -7.45 2.30 -11.75
CA ILE A 146 -8.13 2.67 -10.51
C ILE A 146 -9.62 2.44 -10.64
N LYS A 147 -10.19 1.74 -9.66
CA LYS A 147 -11.63 1.58 -9.49
C LYS A 147 -12.09 2.45 -8.33
N VAL A 148 -12.89 3.46 -8.63
CA VAL A 148 -13.59 4.27 -7.64
C VAL A 148 -14.98 3.66 -7.42
N TYR A 149 -15.34 3.42 -6.16
CA TYR A 149 -16.64 2.87 -5.76
C TYR A 149 -17.54 4.01 -5.26
N PRO A 150 -18.70 4.26 -5.91
CA PRO A 150 -19.63 5.30 -5.49
C PRO A 150 -20.15 5.05 -4.07
N ASP A 151 -20.48 6.13 -3.34
CA ASP A 151 -21.07 6.11 -2.00
C ASP A 151 -20.30 5.24 -0.98
N THR A 152 -19.01 5.05 -1.19
CA THR A 152 -18.19 4.10 -0.44
C THR A 152 -17.09 4.83 0.33
N HIS A 153 -16.94 4.48 1.62
CA HIS A 153 -15.96 5.06 2.53
C HIS A 153 -14.67 4.23 2.61
N HIS A 154 -13.69 4.71 3.39
CA HIS A 154 -12.48 3.97 3.74
C HIS A 154 -12.82 2.66 4.45
N GLY A 155 -12.09 1.56 4.15
CA GLY A 155 -12.29 0.27 4.81
C GLY A 155 -13.58 -0.45 4.39
N PHE A 156 -14.03 -0.26 3.18
CA PHE A 156 -15.33 -0.73 2.68
C PHE A 156 -15.48 -2.25 2.59
N GLU A 157 -14.39 -3.01 2.64
CA GLU A 157 -14.45 -4.48 2.67
C GLU A 157 -14.80 -5.04 4.06
N GLY A 158 -14.64 -4.21 5.10
CA GLY A 158 -14.91 -4.60 6.48
C GLY A 158 -16.40 -4.53 6.81
N LYS A 159 -16.98 -5.64 7.28
CA LYS A 159 -18.26 -5.62 8.00
C LYS A 159 -17.97 -5.51 9.49
N ILE A 160 -18.38 -4.42 10.13
CA ILE A 160 -18.46 -4.36 11.59
C ILE A 160 -19.92 -4.54 11.97
N ASP A 161 -20.24 -5.67 12.61
CA ASP A 161 -21.55 -6.02 13.21
C ASP A 161 -22.75 -5.84 12.27
N GLY A 162 -22.63 -6.24 11.00
CA GLY A 162 -23.73 -6.18 10.04
C GLY A 162 -24.15 -4.76 9.66
N LYS A 163 -23.52 -3.73 10.19
CA LYS A 163 -23.74 -2.33 9.83
C LYS A 163 -22.69 -1.88 8.83
N LYS A 164 -23.16 -1.27 7.74
CA LYS A 164 -22.28 -0.68 6.73
C LYS A 164 -21.30 0.29 7.39
N THR A 165 -20.03 -0.09 7.34
CA THR A 165 -18.83 0.71 7.17
C THR A 165 -18.78 2.13 7.72
N TRP A 166 -17.74 2.34 8.42
CA TRP A 166 -17.04 3.56 8.87
C TRP A 166 -17.57 4.89 8.28
N LYS A 167 -18.67 5.41 8.83
CA LYS A 167 -18.89 6.86 8.84
C LYS A 167 -17.98 7.46 9.90
N THR A 168 -16.68 7.42 9.65
CA THR A 168 -15.76 8.16 10.51
C THR A 168 -15.62 9.56 9.95
N LYS A 169 -15.82 10.57 10.81
CA LYS A 169 -15.29 11.89 10.52
C LYS A 169 -13.79 11.69 10.27
N GLY A 170 -13.35 11.89 9.05
CA GLY A 170 -11.97 11.66 8.66
C GLY A 170 -11.02 12.47 9.52
N TYR A 171 -9.92 11.87 9.88
CA TYR A 171 -8.82 12.53 10.59
C TYR A 171 -8.09 13.54 9.68
N ASN A 172 -8.44 13.53 8.40
CA ASN A 172 -7.80 14.35 7.39
C ASN A 172 -8.87 15.02 6.54
N ASP A 173 -8.92 16.34 6.57
CA ASP A 173 -9.80 17.13 5.71
C ASP A 173 -9.35 17.17 4.23
N GLY A 174 -8.56 16.19 3.82
CA GLY A 174 -8.05 16.04 2.47
C GLY A 174 -6.87 16.97 2.12
N LYS A 175 -6.35 17.72 3.10
CA LYS A 175 -5.33 18.75 2.87
C LYS A 175 -3.90 18.35 3.21
N CYS A 176 -3.68 17.19 3.85
CA CYS A 176 -2.34 16.74 4.19
C CYS A 176 -1.73 15.90 3.08
N TYR A 177 -0.66 16.41 2.51
CA TYR A 177 0.22 15.69 1.58
C TYR A 177 1.55 15.43 2.26
N TYR A 178 2.17 14.31 1.93
CA TYR A 178 3.50 13.96 2.41
C TYR A 178 4.46 13.97 1.22
N GLU A 179 5.48 14.80 1.30
CA GLU A 179 6.56 14.83 0.32
C GLU A 179 7.84 14.31 0.96
N GLU A 180 8.59 13.54 0.20
CA GLU A 180 9.93 13.11 0.59
C GLU A 180 10.86 14.32 0.56
N ASN A 181 11.64 14.52 1.62
CA ASN A 181 12.62 15.60 1.62
C ASN A 181 13.66 15.35 0.51
N PRO A 182 13.78 16.25 -0.50
CA PRO A 182 14.70 16.05 -1.62
C PRO A 182 16.18 16.03 -1.22
N SER A 183 16.52 16.48 -0.01
CA SER A 183 17.88 16.45 0.52
C SER A 183 18.27 15.13 1.19
N LEU A 184 17.32 14.18 1.34
CA LEU A 184 17.65 12.85 1.83
C LEU A 184 18.18 11.99 0.67
N PRO A 185 19.22 11.17 0.92
CA PRO A 185 19.85 10.34 -0.10
C PRO A 185 18.94 9.24 -0.63
#